data_afe4c125de961d5357dbac2452261413
#
_entry.id   afe4c125de961d5357dbac2452261413
#
_cell.length_a   1.000
_cell.length_b   1.000
_cell.length_c   1.000
_cell.angle_alpha   90.00
_cell.angle_beta   90.00
_cell.angle_gamma   90.00
#
_symmetry.space_group_name_H-M   'P 1'
#
loop_
_entity.id
_entity.type
_entity.pdbx_description
1 polymer ?
#
loop_
_entity_poly.entity_id
_entity_poly.type
_entity_poly.pdbx_seq_one_letter_code
_entity_poly.pdbx_strand_id
1 'polypeptide(L)'
;MNNDAQIIWRTIKMKDIKEDRFIVSVRVGPKGQITIPAEARKMFDIKVGDTLMIMGDKERGLAILKDDAFYTLMKEMMPDGSNKN
;
A
#
# COMPACT_ATOMS: atom_id res chain seq x y z
N MET A 1 27.04 -0.39 7.45
CA MET A 1 26.47 -0.37 7.45
C MET A 1 25.48 -0.10 6.71
N ASN A 2 24.70 -0.48 6.61
CA ASN A 2 23.73 -0.33 5.91
C ASN A 2 23.12 0.92 5.97
N ASN A 3 23.00 1.56 5.01
CA ASN A 3 22.44 2.83 5.01
C ASN A 3 21.09 2.90 4.42
N ASP A 4 20.55 1.79 4.03
CA ASP A 4 19.25 1.82 3.38
C ASP A 4 18.19 2.38 4.29
N ALA A 5 18.16 1.94 5.53
CA ALA A 5 17.16 2.43 6.45
C ALA A 5 17.30 3.91 6.71
N GLN A 6 18.53 4.38 6.82
CA GLN A 6 18.72 5.77 7.05
C GLN A 6 18.31 6.63 5.88
N ILE A 7 18.53 6.13 4.69
CA ILE A 7 18.14 6.85 3.51
C ILE A 7 16.64 6.97 3.46
N ILE A 8 15.94 5.91 3.81
CA ILE A 8 14.48 5.95 3.80
C ILE A 8 13.97 6.96 4.80
N TRP A 9 14.55 6.99 6.00
CA TRP A 9 14.11 7.93 7.00
C TRP A 9 14.40 9.37 6.61
N ARG A 10 15.47 9.60 5.88
CA ARG A 10 15.75 10.94 5.42
C ARG A 10 14.77 11.36 4.35
N THR A 11 14.35 10.42 3.54
CA THR A 11 13.42 10.71 2.49
C THR A 11 12.04 11.00 3.04
N ILE A 12 11.62 10.27 4.06
CA ILE A 12 10.31 10.45 4.64
C ILE A 12 10.42 11.34 5.84
N LYS A 13 9.91 12.53 5.76
CA LYS A 13 9.98 13.44 6.87
C LYS A 13 8.84 13.18 7.82
N MET A 14 9.08 13.40 9.09
CA MET A 14 8.08 13.10 10.08
C MET A 14 6.79 13.84 9.86
N LYS A 15 6.86 15.06 9.43
CA LYS A 15 5.64 15.80 9.22
C LYS A 15 4.84 15.23 8.06
N ASP A 16 5.53 14.63 7.09
CA ASP A 16 4.81 14.02 5.99
C ASP A 16 4.05 12.80 6.46
N ILE A 17 4.62 12.08 7.41
CA ILE A 17 3.96 10.91 7.93
C ILE A 17 2.65 11.29 8.56
N LYS A 18 2.61 12.42 9.22
CA LYS A 18 1.38 12.80 9.89
C LYS A 18 0.25 13.11 8.94
N GLU A 19 0.54 13.64 7.80
CA GLU A 19 -0.52 14.10 6.93
C GLU A 19 -0.79 13.24 5.73
N ASP A 20 0.25 12.88 5.03
CA ASP A 20 0.08 12.18 3.78
C ASP A 20 0.60 10.77 3.79
N ARG A 21 1.34 10.41 4.77
CA ARG A 21 2.01 9.14 4.77
C ARG A 21 2.02 8.55 6.15
N PHE A 22 2.20 7.27 6.24
CA PHE A 22 2.37 6.63 7.53
C PHE A 22 3.21 5.39 7.35
N ILE A 23 3.82 4.97 8.44
CA ILE A 23 4.54 3.72 8.47
C ILE A 23 4.10 3.03 9.75
N VAL A 24 3.62 1.83 9.61
CA VAL A 24 3.14 1.11 10.76
C VAL A 24 3.38 -0.36 10.51
N SER A 25 3.65 -1.10 11.56
CA SER A 25 3.82 -2.54 11.39
C SER A 25 2.58 -3.23 11.89
N VAL A 26 2.26 -4.35 11.29
CA VAL A 26 1.14 -5.16 11.73
C VAL A 26 1.63 -6.59 11.85
N ARG A 27 0.95 -7.35 12.66
CA ARG A 27 1.35 -8.73 12.88
C ARG A 27 0.40 -9.64 12.13
N VAL A 28 0.94 -10.64 11.50
CA VAL A 28 0.11 -11.59 10.76
C VAL A 28 -0.45 -12.59 11.75
N GLY A 29 -1.73 -12.78 11.74
CA GLY A 29 -2.40 -13.71 12.63
C GLY A 29 -2.31 -15.15 12.16
N PRO A 30 -2.86 -16.06 12.94
CA PRO A 30 -2.71 -17.48 12.65
C PRO A 30 -3.33 -17.94 11.35
N LYS A 31 -4.29 -17.21 10.86
CA LYS A 31 -4.89 -17.59 9.59
C LYS A 31 -4.43 -16.69 8.47
N GLY A 32 -3.32 -16.01 8.66
CA GLY A 32 -2.81 -15.14 7.61
C GLY A 32 -3.48 -13.79 7.58
N GLN A 33 -4.17 -13.42 8.64
CA GLN A 33 -4.90 -12.16 8.65
C GLN A 33 -4.07 -11.04 9.21
N ILE A 34 -4.34 -9.84 8.76
CA ILE A 34 -3.76 -8.66 9.39
C ILE A 34 -4.91 -7.69 9.65
N THR A 35 -4.70 -6.79 10.58
CA THR A 35 -5.66 -5.74 10.84
C THR A 35 -5.25 -4.51 10.05
N ILE A 36 -6.18 -3.93 9.34
CA ILE A 36 -5.89 -2.69 8.63
C ILE A 36 -5.79 -1.59 9.68
N PRO A 37 -4.66 -0.92 9.79
CA PRO A 37 -4.49 0.07 10.85
C PRO A 37 -5.45 1.23 10.71
N ALA A 38 -5.75 1.86 11.83
CA ALA A 38 -6.67 2.99 11.82
C ALA A 38 -6.19 4.10 10.91
N GLU A 39 -4.89 4.33 10.86
CA GLU A 39 -4.34 5.35 10.00
C GLU A 39 -4.69 5.10 8.54
N ALA A 40 -4.60 3.85 8.14
CA ALA A 40 -4.90 3.50 6.77
C ALA A 40 -6.40 3.63 6.50
N ARG A 41 -7.21 3.20 7.46
CA ARG A 41 -8.65 3.28 7.27
C ARG A 41 -9.10 4.72 7.12
N LYS A 42 -8.51 5.61 7.88
CA LYS A 42 -8.89 7.01 7.80
C LYS A 42 -8.36 7.66 6.53
N MET A 43 -7.13 7.41 6.22
CA MET A 43 -6.52 8.06 5.08
C MET A 43 -7.19 7.66 3.77
N PHE A 44 -7.59 6.40 3.66
CA PHE A 44 -8.17 5.91 2.42
C PHE A 44 -9.66 5.62 2.52
N ASP A 45 -10.26 6.03 3.63
CA ASP A 45 -11.71 5.85 3.81
C ASP A 45 -12.13 4.40 3.62
N ILE A 46 -11.46 3.53 4.32
CA ILE A 46 -11.75 2.10 4.24
C ILE A 46 -12.75 1.74 5.31
N LYS A 47 -13.85 1.13 4.91
CA LYS A 47 -14.93 0.81 5.82
C LYS A 47 -15.25 -0.66 5.79
N VAL A 48 -15.94 -1.09 6.80
CA VAL A 48 -16.37 -2.48 6.85
C VAL A 48 -17.20 -2.78 5.63
N GLY A 49 -16.90 -3.88 5.00
CA GLY A 49 -17.60 -4.27 3.79
C GLY A 49 -16.93 -3.86 2.52
N ASP A 50 -15.94 -2.98 2.61
CA ASP A 50 -15.25 -2.56 1.40
C ASP A 50 -14.42 -3.69 0.86
N THR A 51 -14.20 -3.67 -0.42
CA THR A 51 -13.35 -4.64 -1.08
C THR A 51 -12.02 -3.98 -1.40
N LEU A 52 -10.96 -4.65 -1.05
CA LEU A 52 -9.63 -4.18 -1.35
C LEU A 52 -8.97 -5.15 -2.29
N MET A 53 -8.11 -4.63 -3.13
CA MET A 53 -7.37 -5.46 -4.05
C MET A 53 -5.96 -5.63 -3.52
N ILE A 54 -5.44 -6.83 -3.59
CA ILE A 54 -4.10 -7.11 -3.15
C ILE A 54 -3.29 -7.53 -4.35
N MET A 55 -2.18 -6.86 -4.57
CA MET A 55 -1.31 -7.18 -5.67
C MET A 55 0.01 -7.64 -5.11
N GLY A 56 0.57 -8.64 -5.71
CA GLY A 56 1.86 -9.16 -5.25
C GLY A 56 2.84 -9.22 -6.39
N ASP A 57 4.08 -8.86 -6.09
CA ASP A 57 5.14 -8.94 -7.07
C ASP A 57 6.33 -9.51 -6.33
N LYS A 58 6.88 -10.56 -6.86
CA LYS A 58 7.93 -11.25 -6.15
C LYS A 58 9.09 -10.34 -5.80
N GLU A 59 9.38 -9.39 -6.62
CA GLU A 59 10.48 -8.51 -6.36
C GLU A 59 10.09 -7.25 -5.61
N ARG A 60 8.86 -6.80 -5.78
CA ARG A 60 8.47 -5.55 -5.16
C ARG A 60 7.66 -5.72 -3.89
N GLY A 61 7.01 -6.84 -3.70
CA GLY A 61 6.25 -7.07 -2.49
C GLY A 61 4.76 -7.00 -2.70
N LEU A 62 4.05 -6.67 -1.65
CA LEU A 62 2.60 -6.64 -1.69
C LEU A 62 2.10 -5.21 -1.60
N ALA A 63 1.01 -4.96 -2.28
CA ALA A 63 0.31 -3.67 -2.17
C ALA A 63 -1.16 -3.95 -1.97
N ILE A 64 -1.80 -3.13 -1.18
CA ILE A 64 -3.23 -3.24 -0.92
C ILE A 64 -3.85 -1.94 -1.38
N LEU A 65 -4.84 -2.02 -2.23
CA LEU A 65 -5.40 -0.83 -2.86
C LEU A 65 -6.91 -0.88 -2.88
N LYS A 66 -7.53 0.29 -2.85
CA LYS A 66 -8.96 0.35 -3.08
C LYS A 66 -9.20 0.32 -4.58
N ASP A 67 -10.43 0.10 -4.95
CA ASP A 67 -10.79 -0.08 -6.34
C ASP A 67 -10.23 0.98 -7.27
N ASP A 68 -10.38 2.24 -6.91
CA ASP A 68 -9.93 3.31 -7.78
C ASP A 68 -8.44 3.25 -8.01
N ALA A 69 -7.70 3.12 -6.95
CA ALA A 69 -6.25 3.11 -7.05
C ALA A 69 -5.77 1.86 -7.78
N PHE A 70 -6.47 0.76 -7.57
CA PHE A 70 -6.10 -0.47 -8.24
C PHE A 70 -6.26 -0.31 -9.75
N TYR A 71 -7.36 0.26 -10.17
CA TYR A 71 -7.62 0.42 -11.58
C TYR A 71 -6.56 1.30 -12.24
N THR A 72 -6.23 2.39 -11.59
CA THR A 72 -5.20 3.29 -12.11
C THR A 72 -3.86 2.58 -12.22
N LEU A 73 -3.51 1.84 -11.18
CA LEU A 73 -2.24 1.15 -11.18
C LEU A 73 -2.19 0.07 -12.25
N MET A 74 -3.29 -0.63 -12.45
CA MET A 74 -3.35 -1.65 -13.47
C MET A 74 -3.10 -1.06 -14.84
N LYS A 75 -3.64 0.09 -15.10
CA LYS A 75 -3.45 0.71 -16.39
C LYS A 75 -2.01 1.06 -16.62
N GLU A 76 -1.32 1.47 -15.57
CA GLU A 76 0.07 1.81 -15.71
C GLU A 76 0.95 0.59 -15.87
N MET A 77 0.59 -0.49 -15.22
CA MET A 77 1.41 -1.68 -15.26
C MET A 77 1.21 -2.47 -16.54
N MET A 78 0.06 -2.33 -17.17
CA MET A 78 -0.21 -3.06 -18.38
C MET A 78 -0.75 -2.13 -19.44
N PRO A 79 0.04 -1.18 -19.82
CA PRO A 79 -0.45 -0.13 -20.72
C PRO A 79 -0.85 -0.63 -22.07
N ASP A 80 -0.13 -1.57 -22.60
CA ASP A 80 -0.45 -1.99 -23.91
C ASP A 80 -1.47 -3.05 -23.96
N GLY A 81 -1.29 -4.06 -23.23
CA GLY A 81 -2.16 -5.17 -23.33
C GLY A 81 -3.54 -4.82 -22.96
N SER A 82 -3.66 -4.07 -21.92
CA SER A 82 -4.96 -3.80 -21.44
C SER A 82 -5.74 -2.96 -22.37
N ASN A 83 -5.08 -2.21 -23.18
CA ASN A 83 -5.82 -1.36 -24.00
C ASN A 83 -6.21 -1.89 -25.23
N LYS A 84 -5.68 -2.88 -25.64
CA LYS A 84 -5.97 -3.34 -26.81
C LYS A 84 -7.17 -3.76 -26.90
N ASN A 85 -7.74 -3.89 -26.65
CA ASN A 85 -8.84 -4.32 -26.82
C ASN A 85 -9.57 -4.12 -26.47
#